data_6889dfc07c1c1327e09ab78b8f5dc797
#
_entry.id   6889dfc07c1c1327e09ab78b8f5dc797
#
_cell.length_a   1.000
_cell.length_b   1.000
_cell.length_c   1.000
_cell.angle_alpha   90.00
_cell.angle_beta   90.00
_cell.angle_gamma   90.00
#
_symmetry.space_group_name_H-M   'P 1'
#
loop_
_entity.id
_entity.type
_entity.pdbx_description
1 polymer ?
#
loop_
_entity_poly.entity_id
_entity_poly.type
_entity_poly.pdbx_seq_one_letter_code
_entity_poly.pdbx_strand_id
1 'polypeptide(L)' 'GDYIVIRFHEFAGSAQNVTVYPGFHFKSWVECDLRERPVGSVSQEKEIHLSMHAYEIKTVLVQL' A
#
# COMPACT_ATOMS: atom_id res chain seq x y z
N GLY A 1 4.75 5.04 17.27
CA GLY A 1 5.72 4.42 16.40
C GLY A 1 5.93 5.20 15.11
N ASP A 2 6.94 4.84 14.39
CA ASP A 2 7.26 5.50 13.14
C ASP A 2 6.50 4.85 11.99
N TYR A 3 6.07 5.68 11.05
CA TYR A 3 5.36 5.25 9.87
C TYR A 3 5.98 5.81 8.61
N ILE A 4 5.85 5.04 7.53
CA ILE A 4 6.18 5.51 6.19
C ILE A 4 4.90 5.46 5.37
N VAL A 5 4.65 6.54 4.62
CA VAL A 5 3.52 6.60 3.69
C VAL A 5 4.06 6.36 2.29
N ILE A 6 3.50 5.36 1.61
CA ILE A 6 3.89 5.04 0.24
C ILE A 6 2.68 5.20 -0.66
N ARG A 7 2.83 5.92 -1.76
CA ARG A 7 1.78 6.09 -2.76
C ARG A 7 2.15 5.35 -4.03
N PHE A 8 1.17 4.63 -4.56
CA PHE A 8 1.30 3.88 -5.80
C PHE A 8 0.33 4.46 -6.82
N HIS A 9 0.79 4.62 -8.05
CA HIS A 9 -0.03 5.14 -9.13
C HIS A 9 0.02 4.19 -10.32
N GLU A 10 -1.14 3.76 -10.80
CA GLU A 10 -1.24 2.93 -11.98
C GLU A 10 -1.23 3.83 -13.22
N PHE A 11 -0.23 3.67 -14.08
CA PHE A 11 -0.03 4.52 -15.27
C PHE A 11 -0.42 3.86 -16.58
N ALA A 12 -0.49 2.53 -16.61
CA ALA A 12 -0.71 1.81 -17.86
C ALA A 12 -2.18 1.84 -18.32
N GLY A 13 -3.09 2.24 -17.44
CA GLY A 13 -4.50 2.30 -17.79
C GLY A 13 -5.20 0.95 -17.76
N SER A 14 -4.69 -0.01 -17.00
CA SER A 14 -5.28 -1.33 -16.86
C SER A 14 -5.30 -1.78 -15.41
N ALA A 15 -6.31 -2.57 -15.05
CA ALA A 15 -6.40 -3.15 -13.72
C ALA A 15 -5.26 -4.14 -13.51
N GLN A 16 -4.59 -4.07 -12.35
CA GLN A 16 -3.44 -4.90 -12.05
C GLN A 16 -3.42 -5.33 -10.58
N ASN A 17 -2.90 -6.53 -10.33
CA ASN A 17 -2.54 -6.96 -9.00
C ASN A 17 -1.04 -6.70 -8.82
N VAL A 18 -0.69 -5.95 -7.80
CA VAL A 18 0.68 -5.52 -7.57
C VAL A 18 1.18 -6.12 -6.26
N THR A 19 2.37 -6.70 -6.29
CA THR A 19 3.05 -7.17 -5.07
C THR A 19 4.34 -6.39 -4.92
N VAL A 20 4.53 -5.80 -3.74
CA VAL A 20 5.70 -4.98 -3.44
C VAL A 20 6.48 -5.63 -2.30
N TYR A 21 7.79 -5.73 -2.50
CA TYR A 21 8.72 -6.25 -1.49
C TYR A 21 9.58 -5.10 -0.99
N PRO A 22 9.18 -4.44 0.13
CA PRO A 22 9.99 -3.36 0.67
C PRO A 22 11.38 -3.86 1.06
N GLY A 23 12.42 -3.07 0.80
CA GLY A 23 13.78 -3.44 1.10
C GLY A 23 14.20 -3.16 2.54
N PHE A 24 13.27 -3.07 3.48
CA PHE A 24 13.52 -2.76 4.88
C PHE A 24 12.57 -3.55 5.77
N HIS A 25 12.89 -3.63 7.06
CA HIS A 25 12.03 -4.30 8.04
C HIS A 25 10.88 -3.40 8.46
N PHE A 26 9.69 -3.98 8.55
CA PHE A 26 8.51 -3.28 9.03
C PHE A 26 7.60 -4.26 9.80
N LYS A 27 6.73 -3.73 10.64
CA LYS A 27 5.84 -4.55 11.48
C LYS A 27 4.54 -4.89 10.79
N SER A 28 3.95 -3.93 10.09
CA SER A 28 2.64 -4.09 9.48
C SER A 28 2.43 -3.03 8.42
N TRP A 29 1.38 -3.22 7.62
CA TRP A 29 0.97 -2.22 6.65
C TRP A 29 -0.56 -2.25 6.54
N VAL A 30 -1.11 -1.13 6.10
CA VAL A 30 -2.54 -1.00 5.86
C VAL A 30 -2.77 -0.07 4.69
N GLU A 31 -3.75 -0.42 3.86
CA GLU A 31 -4.17 0.47 2.79
C GLU A 31 -4.97 1.63 3.37
N CYS A 32 -4.73 2.85 2.87
CA CYS A 32 -5.36 4.06 3.35
C CYS A 32 -6.03 4.82 2.20
N ASP A 33 -6.95 5.72 2.56
CA ASP A 33 -7.49 6.67 1.59
C ASP A 33 -6.51 7.85 1.43
N LEU A 34 -6.86 8.83 0.59
CA LEU A 34 -5.99 9.98 0.33
C LEU A 34 -5.77 10.87 1.55
N ARG A 35 -6.58 10.70 2.60
CA ARG A 35 -6.41 11.41 3.87
C ARG A 35 -5.64 10.58 4.89
N GLU A 36 -5.01 9.49 4.42
CA GLU A 36 -4.23 8.58 5.24
C GLU A 36 -5.05 7.88 6.33
N ARG A 37 -6.34 7.69 6.10
CA ARG A 37 -7.21 6.93 7.00
C ARG A 37 -7.27 5.48 6.53
N PRO A 38 -7.13 4.51 7.43
CA PRO A 38 -7.20 3.09 7.06
C PRO A 38 -8.53 2.74 6.40
N VAL A 39 -8.47 1.98 5.30
CA VAL A 39 -9.66 1.52 4.58
C VAL A 39 -9.77 -0.01 4.56
N GLY A 40 -8.95 -0.69 5.33
CA GLY A 40 -8.97 -2.14 5.42
C GLY A 40 -8.34 -2.61 6.71
N SER A 41 -8.13 -3.91 6.79
CA SER A 41 -7.49 -4.51 7.95
C SER A 41 -5.98 -4.36 7.87
N VAL A 42 -5.34 -4.19 9.02
CA VAL A 42 -3.88 -4.16 9.10
C VAL A 42 -3.33 -5.55 8.77
N SER A 43 -2.34 -5.59 7.89
CA SER A 43 -1.67 -6.82 7.50
C SER A 43 -0.29 -6.89 8.14
N GLN A 44 0.09 -8.08 8.58
CA GLN A 44 1.44 -8.33 9.11
C GLN A 44 2.30 -9.09 8.10
N GLU A 45 1.82 -9.27 6.88
CA GLU A 45 2.59 -9.92 5.84
C GLU A 45 3.79 -9.07 5.43
N LYS A 46 4.85 -9.75 4.98
CA LYS A 46 6.09 -9.07 4.58
C LYS A 46 6.03 -8.50 3.17
N GLU A 47 4.97 -8.82 2.44
CA GLU A 47 4.72 -8.33 1.09
C GLU A 47 3.49 -7.46 1.11
N ILE A 48 3.50 -6.39 0.31
CA ILE A 48 2.35 -5.52 0.16
C ILE A 48 1.62 -5.94 -1.11
N HIS A 49 0.38 -6.40 -0.95
CA HIS A 49 -0.45 -6.85 -2.07
C HIS A 49 -1.55 -5.82 -2.30
N LEU A 50 -1.61 -5.27 -3.50
CA LEU A 50 -2.59 -4.27 -3.88
C LEU A 50 -3.31 -4.68 -5.16
N SER A 51 -4.63 -4.50 -5.17
CA SER A 51 -5.44 -4.64 -6.38
C SER A 51 -5.75 -3.23 -6.87
N MET A 52 -5.18 -2.84 -8.01
CA MET A 52 -5.31 -1.49 -8.53
C MET A 52 -6.16 -1.46 -9.79
N HIS A 53 -7.08 -0.51 -9.85
CA HIS A 53 -7.83 -0.22 -11.07
C HIS A 53 -7.02 0.70 -11.98
N ALA A 54 -7.47 0.81 -13.24
CA ALA A 54 -6.80 1.70 -14.20
C ALA A 54 -6.68 3.12 -13.65
N TYR A 55 -5.47 3.67 -13.70
CA TYR A 55 -5.12 5.04 -13.26
C TYR A 55 -5.40 5.31 -11.78
N GLU A 56 -5.60 4.28 -10.98
CA GLU A 56 -5.85 4.45 -9.55
C GLU A 56 -4.60 4.87 -8.80
N ILE A 57 -4.80 5.67 -7.75
CA ILE A 57 -3.75 6.00 -6.78
C ILE A 57 -4.13 5.35 -5.46
N LYS A 58 -3.22 4.54 -4.92
CA LYS A 58 -3.41 3.92 -3.60
C LYS A 58 -2.32 4.36 -2.64
N THR A 59 -2.72 4.54 -1.40
CA THR A 59 -1.81 4.92 -0.32
C THR A 59 -1.71 3.78 0.67
N VAL A 60 -0.48 3.47 1.08
CA VAL A 60 -0.22 2.43 2.08
C VAL A 60 0.56 3.05 3.22
N LEU A 61 0.11 2.81 4.43
CA LEU A 61 0.78 3.22 5.65
C LEU A 61 1.54 2.01 6.19
N VAL A 62 2.86 2.15 6.31
CA VAL A 62 3.74 1.07 6.75
C VAL A 62 4.27 1.42 8.13
N GLN A 63 4.06 0.55 9.11
CA GLN A 63 4.57 0.71 10.46
C GLN A 63 5.94 0.06 10.59
N LEU A 64 6.90 0.83 11.01
CA LEU A 64 8.27 0.37 11.23
C LEU A 64 8.50 -0.29 12.57
#